data_0f0a0abfb4db6810d68ff2ff14e1d18a
#
_entry.id   0f0a0abfb4db6810d68ff2ff14e1d18a
#
_cell.length_a   1.000
_cell.length_b   1.000
_cell.length_c   1.000
_cell.angle_alpha   90.00
_cell.angle_beta   90.00
_cell.angle_gamma   90.00
#
_symmetry.space_group_name_H-M   'P 1'
#
loop_
_entity.id
_entity.type
_entity.pdbx_description
1 polymer ?
#
loop_
_entity_poly.entity_id
_entity_poly.type
_entity_poly.pdbx_seq_one_letter_code
_entity_poly.pdbx_strand_id
1 'polypeptide(L)'
;KNLNDSTNDLLNQLSLRHCAHIPAGLLSYADQRSLEIGITIASGANTIMLDEPTSGMSNSETARAVTLIKKISEKRTLVIVEHDMGVVFDLADRISVLVYGEIICTDTPEKVRENQAVQEAYLGIERNR
;
A
#
# COMPACT_ATOMS: atom_id res chain seq x y z
N LYS A 1 19.61 16.12 -15.47
CA LYS A 1 19.82 15.52 -14.14
C LYS A 1 20.57 14.20 -14.35
N ASN A 2 21.70 13.99 -13.65
CA ASN A 2 22.47 12.77 -13.79
C ASN A 2 21.68 11.58 -13.24
N LEU A 3 21.84 10.39 -13.81
CA LEU A 3 21.14 9.16 -13.39
C LEU A 3 21.33 8.88 -11.88
N ASN A 4 22.55 9.12 -11.40
CA ASN A 4 22.90 8.97 -9.99
C ASN A 4 22.13 9.94 -9.07
N ASP A 5 21.87 11.18 -9.50
CA ASP A 5 21.12 12.16 -8.72
C ASP A 5 19.67 11.73 -8.59
N SER A 6 19.08 11.25 -9.70
CA SER A 6 17.69 10.77 -9.71
C SER A 6 17.51 9.53 -8.83
N THR A 7 18.48 8.60 -8.85
CA THR A 7 18.48 7.41 -8.00
C THR A 7 18.59 7.79 -6.52
N ASN A 8 19.49 8.72 -6.18
CA ASN A 8 19.67 9.19 -4.81
C ASN A 8 18.42 9.90 -4.28
N ASP A 9 17.77 10.72 -5.12
CA ASP A 9 16.51 11.38 -4.75
C ASP A 9 15.41 10.34 -4.46
N LEU A 10 15.30 9.29 -5.28
CA LEU A 10 14.35 8.22 -5.07
C LEU A 10 14.63 7.43 -3.79
N LEU A 11 15.88 7.04 -3.56
CA LEU A 11 16.29 6.36 -2.33
C LEU A 11 15.98 7.19 -1.07
N ASN A 12 16.14 8.51 -1.14
CA ASN A 12 15.75 9.41 -0.06
C ASN A 12 14.22 9.40 0.16
N GLN A 13 13.43 9.42 -0.92
CA GLN A 13 11.97 9.34 -0.81
C GLN A 13 11.51 8.03 -0.18
N LEU A 14 12.18 6.93 -0.49
CA LEU A 14 11.91 5.59 0.05
C LEU A 14 12.49 5.38 1.46
N SER A 15 13.25 6.34 2.00
CA SER A 15 14.02 6.19 3.24
C SER A 15 15.06 5.06 3.20
N LEU A 16 15.56 4.70 2.01
CA LEU A 16 16.52 3.63 1.78
C LEU A 16 17.96 4.11 1.53
N ARG A 17 18.21 5.42 1.66
CA ARG A 17 19.54 5.99 1.39
C ARG A 17 20.66 5.38 2.24
N HIS A 18 20.34 5.06 3.50
CA HIS A 18 21.27 4.47 4.46
C HIS A 18 21.72 3.06 4.07
N CYS A 19 20.93 2.33 3.30
CA CYS A 19 21.21 0.96 2.87
C CYS A 19 21.51 0.85 1.35
N ALA A 20 21.81 1.97 0.69
CA ALA A 20 22.06 2.03 -0.76
C ALA A 20 23.18 1.08 -1.27
N HIS A 21 24.10 0.67 -0.40
CA HIS A 21 25.20 -0.23 -0.72
C HIS A 21 24.96 -1.68 -0.27
N ILE A 22 23.81 -1.94 0.33
CA ILE A 22 23.42 -3.29 0.78
C ILE A 22 22.75 -4.01 -0.39
N PRO A 23 23.16 -5.24 -0.73
CA PRO A 23 22.46 -6.05 -1.72
C PRO A 23 20.98 -6.20 -1.36
N ALA A 24 20.09 -6.05 -2.35
CA ALA A 24 18.63 -6.06 -2.12
C ALA A 24 18.15 -7.30 -1.36
N GLY A 25 18.73 -8.48 -1.64
CA GLY A 25 18.39 -9.73 -0.94
C GLY A 25 18.78 -9.78 0.55
N LEU A 26 19.58 -8.82 1.03
CA LEU A 26 19.98 -8.71 2.44
C LEU A 26 19.23 -7.62 3.20
N LEU A 27 18.36 -6.89 2.53
CA LEU A 27 17.47 -5.91 3.17
C LEU A 27 16.41 -6.61 4.02
N SER A 28 15.85 -5.87 5.00
CA SER A 28 14.65 -6.32 5.70
C SER A 28 13.50 -6.50 4.71
N TYR A 29 12.51 -7.32 5.07
CA TYR A 29 11.33 -7.54 4.24
C TYR A 29 10.61 -6.22 3.90
N ALA A 30 10.42 -5.34 4.88
CA ALA A 30 9.79 -4.03 4.68
C ALA A 30 10.61 -3.12 3.74
N ASP A 31 11.96 -3.15 3.84
CA ASP A 31 12.82 -2.37 2.96
C ASP A 31 12.82 -2.92 1.53
N GLN A 32 12.75 -4.25 1.36
CA GLN A 32 12.59 -4.87 0.05
C GLN A 32 11.25 -4.44 -0.60
N ARG A 33 10.15 -4.43 0.15
CA ARG A 33 8.86 -3.94 -0.34
C ARG A 33 8.90 -2.46 -0.72
N SER A 34 9.56 -1.63 0.09
CA SER A 34 9.78 -0.21 -0.25
C SER A 34 10.60 -0.06 -1.54
N LEU A 35 11.60 -0.89 -1.74
CA LEU A 35 12.41 -0.89 -2.95
C LEU A 35 11.60 -1.31 -4.19
N GLU A 36 10.75 -2.33 -4.11
CA GLU A 36 9.84 -2.77 -5.18
C GLU A 36 8.90 -1.63 -5.62
N ILE A 37 8.32 -0.93 -4.66
CA ILE A 37 7.51 0.27 -4.91
C ILE A 37 8.36 1.35 -5.62
N GLY A 38 9.59 1.56 -5.17
CA GLY A 38 10.52 2.51 -5.77
C GLY A 38 10.85 2.21 -7.22
N ILE A 39 11.05 0.94 -7.57
CA ILE A 39 11.29 0.51 -8.95
C ILE A 39 10.08 0.85 -9.83
N THR A 40 8.87 0.64 -9.34
CA THR A 40 7.64 0.99 -10.06
C THR A 40 7.56 2.49 -10.33
N ILE A 41 7.93 3.32 -9.34
CA ILE A 41 7.94 4.79 -9.48
C ILE A 41 9.02 5.26 -10.46
N ALA A 42 10.20 4.64 -10.40
CA ALA A 42 11.32 4.98 -11.27
C ALA A 42 11.00 4.82 -12.76
N SER A 43 10.06 3.93 -13.10
CA SER A 43 9.58 3.74 -14.47
C SER A 43 8.76 4.93 -15.00
N GLY A 44 8.38 5.90 -14.15
CA GLY A 44 7.53 7.03 -14.52
C GLY A 44 6.04 6.70 -14.64
N ALA A 45 5.60 5.57 -14.08
CA ALA A 45 4.20 5.14 -14.14
C ALA A 45 3.28 6.15 -13.46
N ASN A 46 2.16 6.48 -14.11
CA ASN A 46 1.09 7.33 -13.56
C ASN A 46 0.05 6.53 -12.77
N THR A 47 0.02 5.22 -12.96
CA THR A 47 -0.85 4.28 -12.23
C THR A 47 0.02 3.25 -11.53
N ILE A 48 -0.19 3.09 -10.23
CA ILE A 48 0.50 2.13 -9.38
C ILE A 48 -0.54 1.10 -8.93
N MET A 49 -0.21 -0.18 -9.10
CA MET A 49 -1.04 -1.29 -8.62
C MET A 49 -0.27 -2.07 -7.58
N LEU A 50 -0.81 -2.17 -6.37
CA LEU A 50 -0.21 -2.87 -5.23
C LEU A 50 -1.16 -3.98 -4.76
N ASP A 51 -0.61 -5.17 -4.64
CA ASP A 51 -1.32 -6.33 -4.10
C ASP A 51 -0.75 -6.70 -2.74
N GLU A 52 -1.57 -6.55 -1.70
CA GLU A 52 -1.22 -6.77 -0.29
C GLU A 52 0.14 -6.19 0.14
N PRO A 53 0.41 -4.88 -0.10
CA PRO A 53 1.74 -4.30 0.12
C PRO A 53 2.18 -4.31 1.58
N THR A 54 1.26 -4.46 2.54
CA THR A 54 1.58 -4.48 3.97
C THR A 54 1.55 -5.87 4.59
N SER A 55 1.27 -6.92 3.81
CA SER A 55 1.21 -8.29 4.30
C SER A 55 2.53 -8.72 4.94
N GLY A 56 2.45 -9.33 6.12
CA GLY A 56 3.62 -9.83 6.88
C GLY A 56 4.44 -8.76 7.60
N MET A 57 3.99 -7.49 7.60
CA MET A 57 4.63 -6.39 8.31
C MET A 57 4.14 -6.27 9.76
N SER A 58 5.02 -5.83 10.64
CA SER A 58 4.64 -5.35 11.99
C SER A 58 3.84 -4.05 11.90
N ASN A 59 3.14 -3.67 12.96
CA ASN A 59 2.36 -2.42 12.99
C ASN A 59 3.20 -1.17 12.68
N SER A 60 4.45 -1.12 13.16
CA SER A 60 5.35 0.00 12.88
C SER A 60 5.83 0.04 11.43
N GLU A 61 6.06 -1.13 10.82
CA GLU A 61 6.42 -1.25 9.41
C GLU A 61 5.24 -0.88 8.51
N THR A 62 4.04 -1.36 8.86
CA THR A 62 2.79 -1.00 8.16
C THR A 62 2.57 0.52 8.17
N ALA A 63 2.73 1.18 9.31
CA ALA A 63 2.57 2.64 9.41
C ALA A 63 3.58 3.38 8.51
N ARG A 64 4.82 2.92 8.45
CA ARG A 64 5.84 3.48 7.54
C ARG A 64 5.49 3.25 6.08
N ALA A 65 5.03 2.05 5.73
CA ALA A 65 4.61 1.70 4.38
C ALA A 65 3.42 2.55 3.92
N VAL A 66 2.41 2.73 4.77
CA VAL A 66 1.25 3.60 4.49
C VAL A 66 1.69 5.04 4.23
N THR A 67 2.57 5.58 5.08
CA THR A 67 3.11 6.93 4.89
C THR A 67 3.86 7.08 3.56
N LEU A 68 4.66 6.09 3.20
CA LEU A 68 5.36 6.06 1.91
C LEU A 68 4.38 6.01 0.74
N ILE A 69 3.41 5.09 0.79
CA ILE A 69 2.41 4.90 -0.28
C ILE A 69 1.60 6.19 -0.48
N LYS A 70 1.16 6.85 0.59
CA LYS A 70 0.49 8.17 0.50
C LYS A 70 1.34 9.18 -0.26
N LYS A 71 2.59 9.34 0.15
CA LYS A 71 3.50 10.30 -0.45
C LYS A 71 3.73 10.08 -1.93
N ILE A 72 3.92 8.83 -2.35
CA ILE A 72 4.22 8.50 -3.74
C ILE A 72 2.99 8.55 -4.64
N SER A 73 1.79 8.40 -4.08
CA SER A 73 0.52 8.39 -4.82
C SER A 73 -0.12 9.78 -4.99
N GLU A 74 0.40 10.84 -4.35
CA GLU A 74 -0.18 12.19 -4.37
C GLU A 74 -0.51 12.72 -5.79
N LYS A 75 0.25 12.34 -6.80
CA LYS A 75 0.06 12.76 -8.21
C LYS A 75 -0.14 11.57 -9.15
N ARG A 76 -0.59 10.43 -8.62
CA ARG A 76 -0.76 9.19 -9.36
C ARG A 76 -2.07 8.52 -9.00
N THR A 77 -2.54 7.66 -9.87
CA THR A 77 -3.64 6.76 -9.54
C THR A 77 -3.07 5.55 -8.80
N LEU A 78 -3.59 5.27 -7.61
CA LEU A 78 -3.25 4.09 -6.83
C LEU A 78 -4.42 3.10 -6.88
N VAL A 79 -4.14 1.87 -7.27
CA VAL A 79 -5.03 0.72 -7.10
C VAL A 79 -4.38 -0.20 -6.09
N ILE A 80 -5.06 -0.48 -4.99
CA ILE A 80 -4.53 -1.32 -3.92
C ILE A 80 -5.53 -2.44 -3.61
N VAL A 81 -5.03 -3.65 -3.46
CA VAL A 81 -5.78 -4.78 -2.90
C VAL A 81 -5.23 -5.03 -1.51
N GLU A 82 -6.08 -4.98 -0.50
CA GLU A 82 -5.72 -5.17 0.90
C GLU A 82 -6.86 -5.82 1.67
N HIS A 83 -6.50 -6.56 2.71
CA HIS A 83 -7.45 -7.12 3.67
C HIS A 83 -7.37 -6.42 5.05
N ASP A 84 -6.34 -5.60 5.29
CA ASP A 84 -6.24 -4.75 6.47
C ASP A 84 -7.10 -3.49 6.27
N MET A 85 -8.24 -3.44 6.96
CA MET A 85 -9.19 -2.34 6.84
C MET A 85 -8.59 -0.99 7.29
N GLY A 86 -7.69 -1.00 8.26
CA GLY A 86 -7.00 0.21 8.71
C GLY A 86 -6.19 0.83 7.57
N VAL A 87 -5.42 0.00 6.87
CA VAL A 87 -4.63 0.42 5.70
C VAL A 87 -5.53 0.93 4.57
N VAL A 88 -6.61 0.20 4.28
CA VAL A 88 -7.56 0.59 3.22
C VAL A 88 -8.19 1.95 3.52
N PHE A 89 -8.70 2.16 4.74
CA PHE A 89 -9.33 3.42 5.13
C PHE A 89 -8.34 4.59 5.20
N ASP A 90 -7.08 4.31 5.48
CA ASP A 90 -6.03 5.33 5.50
C ASP A 90 -5.58 5.78 4.10
N LEU A 91 -5.68 4.91 3.10
CA LEU A 91 -5.14 5.16 1.76
C LEU A 91 -6.20 5.51 0.71
N ALA A 92 -7.40 4.96 0.81
CA ALA A 92 -8.36 4.96 -0.29
C ALA A 92 -9.28 6.20 -0.27
N ASP A 93 -9.47 6.79 -1.45
CA ASP A 93 -10.55 7.75 -1.70
C ASP A 93 -11.87 7.03 -2.03
N ARG A 94 -11.78 5.81 -2.55
CA ARG A 94 -12.90 4.98 -2.95
C ARG A 94 -12.58 3.51 -2.71
N ILE A 95 -13.54 2.77 -2.14
CA ILE A 95 -13.37 1.36 -1.77
C ILE A 95 -14.40 0.51 -2.49
N SER A 96 -13.95 -0.59 -3.11
CA SER A 96 -14.81 -1.67 -3.58
C SER A 96 -14.61 -2.89 -2.69
N VAL A 97 -15.67 -3.39 -2.09
CA VAL A 97 -15.64 -4.56 -1.20
C VAL A 97 -15.99 -5.81 -1.98
N LEU A 98 -15.05 -6.75 -2.03
CA LEU A 98 -15.18 -8.02 -2.76
C LEU A 98 -15.42 -9.16 -1.76
N VAL A 99 -16.49 -9.91 -1.95
CA VAL A 99 -16.83 -11.09 -1.14
C VAL A 99 -17.22 -12.24 -2.06
N TYR A 100 -16.54 -13.36 -1.94
CA TYR A 100 -16.74 -14.56 -2.78
C TYR A 100 -16.78 -14.27 -4.29
N GLY A 101 -15.93 -13.37 -4.75
CA GLY A 101 -15.84 -13.02 -6.19
C GLY A 101 -16.87 -11.99 -6.66
N GLU A 102 -17.70 -11.45 -5.77
CA GLU A 102 -18.72 -10.44 -6.09
C GLU A 102 -18.43 -9.12 -5.37
N ILE A 103 -18.58 -8.00 -6.07
CA ILE A 103 -18.50 -6.67 -5.46
C ILE A 103 -19.85 -6.37 -4.80
N ILE A 104 -19.83 -6.30 -3.46
CA ILE A 104 -21.05 -6.04 -2.66
C ILE A 104 -21.28 -4.55 -2.38
N CYS A 105 -20.22 -3.72 -2.48
CA CYS A 105 -20.30 -2.29 -2.24
C CYS A 105 -19.15 -1.59 -2.95
N THR A 106 -19.40 -0.39 -3.51
CA THR A 106 -18.37 0.53 -3.98
C THR A 106 -18.78 1.94 -3.60
N ASP A 107 -18.05 2.57 -2.67
CA ASP A 107 -18.36 3.92 -2.20
C ASP A 107 -17.14 4.58 -1.53
N THR A 108 -17.33 5.77 -0.95
CA THR A 108 -16.33 6.43 -0.11
C THR A 108 -16.07 5.64 1.18
N PRO A 109 -14.90 5.82 1.82
CA PRO A 109 -14.57 5.13 3.07
C PRO A 109 -15.64 5.26 4.15
N GLU A 110 -16.22 6.46 4.32
CA GLU A 110 -17.26 6.73 5.32
C GLU A 110 -18.50 5.88 5.08
N LYS A 111 -18.99 5.86 3.85
CA LYS A 111 -20.21 5.10 3.47
C LYS A 111 -19.97 3.59 3.51
N VAL A 112 -18.75 3.14 3.16
CA VAL A 112 -18.40 1.72 3.28
C VAL A 112 -18.41 1.26 4.73
N ARG A 113 -17.92 2.09 5.66
CA ARG A 113 -17.97 1.79 7.11
C ARG A 113 -19.41 1.63 7.64
N GLU A 114 -20.34 2.40 7.11
CA GLU A 114 -21.75 2.41 7.53
C GLU A 114 -22.58 1.35 6.80
N ASN A 115 -22.04 0.71 5.77
CA ASN A 115 -22.78 -0.27 4.96
C ASN A 115 -23.01 -1.57 5.75
N GLN A 116 -24.28 -1.93 5.95
CA GLN A 116 -24.66 -3.10 6.72
C GLN A 116 -24.12 -4.41 6.12
N ALA A 117 -24.16 -4.59 4.80
CA ALA A 117 -23.65 -5.79 4.15
C ALA A 117 -22.15 -5.96 4.35
N VAL A 118 -21.40 -4.85 4.35
CA VAL A 118 -19.95 -4.84 4.63
C VAL A 118 -19.70 -5.22 6.09
N GLN A 119 -20.43 -4.63 7.03
CA GLN A 119 -20.29 -4.95 8.45
C GLN A 119 -20.60 -6.42 8.75
N GLU A 120 -21.65 -6.97 8.17
CA GLU A 120 -22.02 -8.38 8.32
C GLU A 120 -20.95 -9.31 7.72
N ALA A 121 -20.41 -9.00 6.56
CA ALA A 121 -19.36 -9.78 5.91
C ALA A 121 -18.08 -9.83 6.77
N TYR A 122 -17.67 -8.71 7.37
CA TYR A 122 -16.48 -8.62 8.21
C TYR A 122 -16.72 -9.18 9.63
N LEU A 123 -17.82 -8.84 10.29
CA LEU A 123 -18.17 -9.34 11.61
C LEU A 123 -18.51 -10.85 11.58
N GLY A 124 -19.04 -11.36 10.47
CA GLY A 124 -19.26 -12.79 10.27
C GLY A 124 -17.95 -13.60 10.20
N ILE A 125 -16.87 -13.00 9.69
CA ILE A 125 -15.54 -13.61 9.64
C ILE A 125 -14.89 -13.64 11.04
N GLU A 126 -15.04 -12.59 11.83
CA GLU A 126 -14.50 -12.51 13.19
C GLU A 126 -15.16 -13.49 14.18
N ARG A 127 -16.44 -13.83 13.97
CA ARG A 127 -17.16 -14.79 14.84
C ARG A 127 -16.78 -16.26 14.62
N ASN A 128 -16.13 -16.58 13.51
CA ASN A 128 -15.72 -17.94 13.15
C ASN A 128 -14.22 -18.23 13.38
N ARG A 129 -13.50 -17.34 14.04
CA ARG A 129 -12.13 -17.53 14.50
C ARG A 129 -12.12 -17.56 16.02
#